data_d4a29769e8d7ca58f45ec5fb32dee09a
#
_entry.id   d4a29769e8d7ca58f45ec5fb32dee09a
#
_cell.length_a   1.000
_cell.length_b   1.000
_cell.length_c   1.000
_cell.angle_alpha   90.00
_cell.angle_beta   90.00
_cell.angle_gamma   90.00
#
_symmetry.space_group_name_H-M   'P 1'
#
loop_
_entity.id
_entity.type
_entity.pdbx_description
1 polymer ?
#
loop_
_entity_poly.entity_id
_entity_poly.type
_entity_poly.pdbx_seq_one_letter_code
_entity_poly.pdbx_strand_id
1 'polypeptide(L)'
;MHTDPYDQEGPNLLAVSENLGIQENVLMSSDRIDFEKMNILYNISDCCVNISYAEGFGLSTLESMMTGTPIIAPKTGGLTRQVIDYRNGSHNGVTLDIQTKTLV
;
A
#
# COMPACT_ATOMS: atom_id res chain seq x y z
N MET A 1 -9.12 -1.56 4.09
CA MET A 1 -8.32 -0.56 3.34
C MET A 1 -8.60 0.83 3.93
N HIS A 2 -7.56 1.58 4.21
CA HIS A 2 -7.68 2.97 4.67
C HIS A 2 -7.31 3.90 3.51
N THR A 3 -8.31 4.39 2.79
CA THR A 3 -8.16 5.20 1.58
C THR A 3 -9.49 5.83 1.19
N ASP A 4 -9.47 6.81 0.29
CA ASP A 4 -10.68 7.33 -0.32
C ASP A 4 -11.16 6.38 -1.44
N PRO A 5 -12.29 5.70 -1.28
CA PRO A 5 -12.79 4.76 -2.28
C PRO A 5 -13.35 5.44 -3.54
N TYR A 6 -13.55 6.75 -3.50
CA TYR A 6 -14.14 7.54 -4.57
C TYR A 6 -13.22 8.63 -5.13
N ASP A 7 -11.90 8.46 -4.98
CA ASP A 7 -10.93 9.39 -5.53
C ASP A 7 -11.17 9.59 -7.04
N GLN A 8 -11.25 10.85 -7.47
CA GLN A 8 -11.55 11.20 -8.86
C GLN A 8 -10.49 10.73 -9.86
N GLU A 9 -9.26 10.56 -9.41
CA GLU A 9 -8.14 10.09 -10.24
C GLU A 9 -7.95 8.58 -10.19
N GLY A 10 -8.76 7.89 -9.41
CA GLY A 10 -8.69 6.44 -9.23
C GLY A 10 -10.00 5.72 -9.56
N PRO A 11 -9.98 4.38 -9.55
CA PRO A 11 -11.18 3.59 -9.73
C PRO A 11 -12.11 3.68 -8.51
N ASN A 12 -13.39 3.45 -8.71
CA ASN A 12 -14.32 3.24 -7.60
C ASN A 12 -14.03 1.88 -6.95
N LEU A 13 -13.36 1.89 -5.81
CA LEU A 13 -12.88 0.68 -5.14
C LEU A 13 -14.01 -0.21 -4.63
N LEU A 14 -15.15 0.36 -4.27
CA LEU A 14 -16.32 -0.43 -3.87
C LEU A 14 -16.87 -1.23 -5.05
N ALA A 15 -17.03 -0.59 -6.20
CA ALA A 15 -17.48 -1.28 -7.42
C ALA A 15 -16.47 -2.35 -7.87
N VAL A 16 -15.17 -2.09 -7.76
CA VAL A 16 -14.13 -3.07 -8.07
C VAL A 16 -14.22 -4.27 -7.14
N SER A 17 -14.39 -4.06 -5.84
CA SER A 17 -14.52 -5.16 -4.87
C SER A 17 -15.75 -6.02 -5.12
N GLU A 18 -16.88 -5.42 -5.50
CA GLU A 18 -18.10 -6.13 -5.89
C GLU A 18 -17.90 -6.96 -7.17
N ASN A 19 -17.30 -6.36 -8.20
CA ASN A 19 -17.02 -7.06 -9.45
C ASN A 19 -16.07 -8.25 -9.28
N LEU A 20 -15.15 -8.17 -8.33
CA LEU A 20 -14.25 -9.26 -7.99
C LEU A 20 -14.87 -10.28 -7.02
N GLY A 21 -16.04 -10.01 -6.47
CA GLY A 21 -16.71 -10.89 -5.51
C GLY A 21 -16.01 -10.99 -4.14
N ILE A 22 -15.26 -9.95 -3.75
CA ILE A 22 -14.48 -9.93 -2.51
C ILE A 22 -14.98 -8.90 -1.48
N GLN A 23 -16.11 -8.26 -1.74
CA GLN A 23 -16.64 -7.17 -0.91
C GLN A 23 -16.82 -7.55 0.56
N GLU A 24 -17.11 -8.82 0.85
CA GLU A 24 -17.27 -9.29 2.24
C GLU A 24 -15.93 -9.33 3.02
N ASN A 25 -14.81 -9.38 2.32
CA ASN A 25 -13.48 -9.42 2.89
C ASN A 25 -12.77 -8.05 2.85
N VAL A 26 -13.44 -7.02 2.35
CA VAL A 26 -12.88 -5.67 2.21
C VAL A 26 -13.59 -4.71 3.14
N LEU A 27 -12.88 -4.20 4.15
CA LEU A 27 -13.33 -3.13 5.00
C LEU A 27 -12.73 -1.81 4.52
N MET A 28 -13.56 -0.80 4.29
CA MET A 28 -13.14 0.53 3.89
C MET A 28 -13.15 1.50 5.06
N SER A 29 -12.11 2.30 5.16
CA SER A 29 -11.99 3.39 6.11
C SER A 29 -11.40 4.59 5.37
N SER A 30 -12.10 5.71 5.36
CA SER A 30 -11.72 6.93 4.63
C SER A 30 -11.57 8.16 5.50
N ASP A 31 -11.95 8.08 6.76
CA ASP A 31 -11.85 9.22 7.67
C ASP A 31 -10.40 9.60 7.93
N ARG A 32 -10.13 10.91 7.98
CA ARG A 32 -8.83 11.38 8.44
C ARG A 32 -8.64 11.02 9.90
N ILE A 33 -7.56 10.33 10.19
CA ILE A 33 -7.17 9.97 11.55
C ILE A 33 -5.86 10.65 11.93
N ASP A 34 -5.72 10.94 13.22
CA ASP A 34 -4.53 11.56 13.77
C ASP A 34 -3.32 10.64 13.61
N PHE A 35 -2.15 11.23 13.55
CA PHE A 35 -0.88 10.52 13.42
C PHE A 35 -0.70 9.40 14.46
N GLU A 36 -1.09 9.65 15.72
CA GLU A 36 -1.01 8.65 16.78
C GLU A 36 -1.93 7.45 16.52
N LYS A 37 -3.11 7.69 15.98
CA LYS A 37 -4.06 6.62 15.62
C LYS A 37 -3.62 5.83 14.39
N MET A 38 -2.87 6.45 13.47
CA MET A 38 -2.24 5.74 12.35
C MET A 38 -1.29 4.66 12.85
N ASN A 39 -0.55 4.92 13.92
CA ASN A 39 0.31 3.92 14.53
C ASN A 39 -0.46 2.65 14.95
N ILE A 40 -1.66 2.83 15.50
CA ILE A 40 -2.52 1.69 15.84
C ILE A 40 -2.92 0.90 14.59
N LEU A 41 -3.32 1.61 13.54
CA LEU A 41 -3.72 0.98 12.28
C LEU A 41 -2.59 0.11 11.69
N TYR A 42 -1.37 0.61 11.68
CA TYR A 42 -0.21 -0.16 11.23
C TYR A 42 0.06 -1.37 12.13
N ASN A 43 -0.01 -1.20 13.44
CA ASN A 43 0.29 -2.29 14.40
C ASN A 43 -0.73 -3.43 14.38
N ILE A 44 -1.98 -3.18 14.04
CA ILE A 44 -2.99 -4.25 13.89
C ILE A 44 -2.93 -4.97 12.54
N SER A 45 -2.14 -4.46 11.61
CA SER A 45 -2.01 -5.02 10.28
C SER A 45 -0.91 -6.08 10.24
N ASP A 46 -1.15 -7.21 9.59
CA ASP A 46 -0.14 -8.25 9.35
C ASP A 46 0.86 -7.81 8.30
N CYS A 47 0.42 -7.02 7.33
CA CYS A 47 1.26 -6.35 6.34
C CYS A 47 0.56 -5.13 5.77
N CYS A 48 1.34 -4.20 5.24
CA CYS A 48 0.84 -3.08 4.46
C CYS A 48 1.09 -3.29 2.97
N VAL A 49 0.19 -2.80 2.15
CA VAL A 49 0.31 -2.89 0.70
C VAL A 49 0.25 -1.49 0.10
N ASN A 50 1.28 -1.12 -0.61
CA ASN A 50 1.31 0.08 -1.45
C ASN A 50 1.33 -0.36 -2.91
N ILE A 51 0.35 0.07 -3.69
CA ILE A 51 0.23 -0.27 -5.11
C ILE A 51 0.36 0.97 -6.00
N SER A 52 0.97 2.03 -5.51
CA SER A 52 1.15 3.27 -6.26
C SER A 52 1.94 3.02 -7.54
N TYR A 53 1.43 3.52 -8.64
CA TYR A 53 2.14 3.47 -9.93
C TYR A 53 3.38 4.37 -9.94
N ALA A 54 3.25 5.53 -9.31
CA ALA A 54 4.34 6.48 -9.13
C ALA A 54 4.32 7.00 -7.69
N GLU A 55 5.47 7.03 -7.06
CA GLU A 55 5.62 7.48 -5.68
C GLU A 55 6.86 8.35 -5.57
N GLY A 56 6.76 9.47 -4.88
CA GLY A 56 7.92 10.30 -4.56
C GLY A 56 8.76 9.64 -3.48
N PHE A 57 8.55 10.01 -2.24
CA PHE A 57 9.26 9.44 -1.11
C PHE A 57 8.60 8.18 -0.55
N GLY A 58 7.27 8.16 -0.43
CA GLY A 58 6.53 7.04 0.16
C GLY A 58 6.45 7.08 1.68
N LEU A 59 5.87 8.16 2.23
CA LEU A 59 5.76 8.35 3.68
C LEU A 59 4.98 7.24 4.38
N SER A 60 3.88 6.78 3.80
CA SER A 60 3.07 5.69 4.37
C SER A 60 3.85 4.38 4.45
N THR A 61 4.71 4.11 3.49
CA THR A 61 5.61 2.95 3.51
C THR A 61 6.63 3.06 4.63
N LEU A 62 7.24 4.23 4.80
CA LEU A 62 8.16 4.49 5.90
C LEU A 62 7.47 4.32 7.25
N GLU A 63 6.29 4.89 7.42
CA GLU A 63 5.50 4.79 8.65
C GLU A 63 5.16 3.33 9.00
N SER A 64 4.78 2.53 8.03
CA SER A 64 4.56 1.10 8.21
C SER A 64 5.81 0.39 8.72
N MET A 65 6.96 0.66 8.12
CA MET A 65 8.23 0.06 8.53
C MET A 65 8.67 0.52 9.93
N MET A 66 8.39 1.76 10.31
CA MET A 66 8.67 2.28 11.66
C MET A 66 7.90 1.56 12.76
N THR A 67 6.75 1.00 12.43
CA THR A 67 5.95 0.18 13.36
C THR A 67 6.31 -1.30 13.32
N GLY A 68 7.26 -1.70 12.51
CA GLY A 68 7.66 -3.09 12.31
C GLY A 68 6.71 -3.89 11.42
N THR A 69 5.78 -3.23 10.73
CA THR A 69 4.82 -3.87 9.85
C THR A 69 5.45 -4.08 8.46
N PRO A 70 5.51 -5.32 7.95
CA PRO A 70 6.07 -5.60 6.63
C PRO A 70 5.30 -4.88 5.52
N ILE A 71 6.00 -4.52 4.46
CA ILE A 71 5.43 -3.81 3.32
C ILE A 71 5.55 -4.61 2.02
N ILE A 72 4.50 -4.58 1.23
CA ILE A 72 4.50 -5.03 -0.17
C ILE A 72 4.39 -3.77 -1.03
N ALA A 73 5.39 -3.48 -1.84
CA ALA A 73 5.43 -2.24 -2.60
C ALA A 73 6.08 -2.41 -3.98
N PRO A 74 5.67 -1.60 -4.96
CA PRO A 74 6.31 -1.60 -6.27
C PRO A 74 7.68 -0.92 -6.22
N LYS A 75 8.55 -1.29 -7.13
CA LYS A 75 9.85 -0.63 -7.32
C LYS A 75 9.66 0.68 -8.07
N THR A 76 9.22 1.72 -7.39
CA THR A 76 9.02 3.05 -7.97
C THR A 76 9.47 4.15 -7.01
N GLY A 77 10.08 5.20 -7.53
CA GLY A 77 10.51 6.37 -6.76
C GLY A 77 11.31 6.00 -5.50
N GLY A 78 10.98 6.63 -4.39
CA GLY A 78 11.63 6.42 -3.10
C GLY A 78 11.48 5.00 -2.54
N LEU A 79 10.43 4.27 -2.93
CA LEU A 79 10.20 2.90 -2.50
C LEU A 79 11.33 1.95 -2.92
N THR A 80 11.97 2.22 -4.04
CA THR A 80 13.12 1.44 -4.55
C THR A 80 14.27 1.38 -3.55
N ARG A 81 14.44 2.42 -2.74
CA ARG A 81 15.50 2.50 -1.72
C ARG A 81 15.02 2.11 -0.33
N GLN A 82 13.73 2.31 -0.06
CA GLN A 82 13.17 2.04 1.26
C GLN A 82 12.88 0.55 1.47
N VAL A 83 12.39 -0.13 0.44
CA VAL A 83 11.96 -1.53 0.54
C VAL A 83 13.06 -2.45 0.02
N ILE A 84 13.60 -3.25 0.92
CA ILE A 84 14.58 -4.29 0.63
C ILE A 84 13.83 -5.61 0.54
N ASP A 85 13.87 -6.22 -0.63
CA ASP A 85 13.14 -7.45 -0.91
C ASP A 85 13.65 -8.63 -0.06
N TYR A 86 12.72 -9.45 0.40
CA TYR A 86 13.03 -10.61 1.23
C TYR A 86 14.02 -11.59 0.59
N ARG A 87 14.11 -11.61 -0.73
CA ARG A 87 15.05 -12.45 -1.48
C ARG A 87 16.51 -12.00 -1.37
N ASN A 88 16.75 -10.80 -0.87
CA ASN A 88 18.09 -10.20 -0.78
C ASN A 88 18.76 -10.38 0.60
N GLY A 89 18.22 -11.23 1.47
CA GLY A 89 18.79 -11.55 2.78
C GLY A 89 18.32 -10.59 3.87
N SER A 90 18.97 -9.45 4.06
CA SER A 90 18.50 -8.41 5.00
C SER A 90 17.30 -7.68 4.40
N HIS A 91 16.09 -7.89 4.94
CA HIS A 91 14.85 -7.49 4.29
C HIS A 91 13.88 -6.80 5.26
N ASN A 92 13.00 -5.98 4.70
CA ASN A 92 11.90 -5.32 5.39
C ASN A 92 10.56 -5.42 4.67
N GLY A 93 10.52 -6.09 3.52
CA GLY A 93 9.29 -6.24 2.77
C GLY A 93 9.45 -7.08 1.50
N VAL A 94 8.50 -6.91 0.61
CA VAL A 94 8.46 -7.54 -0.70
C VAL A 94 8.35 -6.46 -1.77
N THR A 95 9.20 -6.54 -2.80
CA THR A 95 9.11 -5.61 -3.93
C THR A 95 8.46 -6.27 -5.14
N LEU A 96 7.65 -5.50 -5.83
CA LEU A 96 6.98 -5.88 -7.06
C LEU A 96 7.59 -5.10 -8.23
N ASP A 97 7.88 -5.80 -9.31
CA ASP A 97 8.29 -5.14 -10.54
C ASP A 97 7.09 -4.48 -11.21
N ILE A 98 7.23 -3.20 -11.56
CA ILE A 98 6.22 -2.52 -12.34
C ILE A 98 6.33 -3.01 -13.78
N GLN A 99 5.33 -3.74 -14.23
CA GLN A 99 5.20 -4.03 -15.64
C GLN A 99 4.61 -2.81 -16.34
N THR A 100 5.45 -1.96 -16.86
CA THR A 100 5.03 -0.99 -17.86
C THR A 100 4.68 -1.73 -19.14
N LYS A 101 3.46 -2.23 -19.24
CA LYS A 101 2.93 -2.53 -20.56
C LYS A 101 2.74 -1.19 -21.25
N THR A 102 3.61 -0.91 -22.19
CA THR A 102 3.33 0.13 -23.17
C THR A 102 2.02 -0.26 -23.85
N LEU A 103 0.97 0.46 -23.54
CA LEU A 103 -0.25 0.38 -24.32
C LEU A 103 0.10 0.95 -25.70
N VAL A 104 0.28 0.07 -26.61
CA VAL A 104 0.35 0.42 -28.03
C VAL A 104 -1.07 0.64 -28.53
#